data_cd4f8a1f42a72bab39362b4e2a6dadd7
#
_entry.id   cd4f8a1f42a72bab39362b4e2a6dadd7
#
_cell.length_a   1.000
_cell.length_b   1.000
_cell.length_c   1.000
_cell.angle_alpha   90.00
_cell.angle_beta   90.00
_cell.angle_gamma   90.00
#
_symmetry.space_group_name_H-M   'P 1'
#
loop_
_entity.id
_entity.type
_entity.pdbx_description
1 polymer ?
#
loop_
_entity_poly.entity_id
_entity_poly.type
_entity_poly.pdbx_seq_one_letter_code
_entity_poly.pdbx_strand_id
1 'polypeptide(L)'
;VCELVKLTGANLTTLDIAKHDRCASVISHIPHVAAAALVTLLNRSHGDQEACLKLAGGGFKDTTRIASSNADMWADICMTNSEAIINHIHLLQGILGEVAQAIASGDRQAVHDYFAHSKERRDSILEQTKNMYELI
;
A
#
# COMPACT_ATOMS: atom_id res chain seq x y z
N VAL A 1 -27.54 1.30 -14.40
CA VAL A 1 -26.09 1.24 -14.11
C VAL A 1 -25.62 -0.20 -14.02
N CYS A 2 -26.23 -1.06 -13.17
CA CYS A 2 -25.79 -2.47 -12.99
C CYS A 2 -25.76 -3.29 -14.27
N GLU A 3 -26.76 -3.13 -15.15
CA GLU A 3 -26.78 -3.82 -16.46
C GLU A 3 -25.65 -3.35 -17.39
N LEU A 4 -25.34 -2.05 -17.39
CA LEU A 4 -24.22 -1.51 -18.18
C LEU A 4 -22.88 -2.06 -17.70
N VAL A 5 -22.67 -2.18 -16.39
CA VAL A 5 -21.45 -2.76 -15.83
C VAL A 5 -21.29 -4.23 -16.26
N LYS A 6 -22.38 -5.01 -16.20
CA LYS A 6 -22.36 -6.41 -16.66
C LYS A 6 -22.01 -6.54 -18.14
N LEU A 7 -22.48 -5.62 -18.98
CA LEU A 7 -22.17 -5.62 -20.42
C LEU A 7 -20.69 -5.38 -20.72
N THR A 8 -19.93 -4.77 -19.81
CA THR A 8 -18.47 -4.58 -19.96
C THR A 8 -17.65 -5.80 -19.54
N GLY A 9 -18.28 -6.85 -19.01
CA GLY A 9 -17.61 -8.01 -18.45
C GLY A 9 -16.97 -7.74 -17.07
N ALA A 10 -17.27 -6.59 -16.45
CA ALA A 10 -16.74 -6.26 -15.14
C ALA A 10 -17.57 -6.87 -14.01
N ASN A 11 -16.90 -7.22 -12.92
CA ASN A 11 -17.55 -7.71 -11.70
C ASN A 11 -18.16 -6.55 -10.91
N LEU A 12 -19.48 -6.63 -10.66
CA LEU A 12 -20.18 -5.66 -9.86
C LEU A 12 -20.12 -6.02 -8.38
N THR A 13 -19.52 -5.14 -7.59
CA THR A 13 -19.57 -5.21 -6.12
C THR A 13 -20.33 -4.02 -5.57
N THR A 14 -21.34 -4.27 -4.74
CA THR A 14 -22.11 -3.21 -4.07
C THR A 14 -21.65 -3.08 -2.63
N LEU A 15 -21.24 -1.89 -2.24
CA LEU A 15 -20.77 -1.55 -0.90
C LEU A 15 -21.51 -0.29 -0.42
N ASP A 16 -21.69 -0.15 0.90
CA ASP A 16 -22.00 1.16 1.47
C ASP A 16 -20.79 2.10 1.35
N ILE A 17 -21.06 3.41 1.35
CA ILE A 17 -20.03 4.44 1.11
C ILE A 17 -18.89 4.33 2.12
N ALA A 18 -19.20 4.24 3.41
CA ALA A 18 -18.20 4.20 4.45
C ALA A 18 -17.30 2.94 4.36
N LYS A 19 -17.88 1.80 3.97
CA LYS A 19 -17.12 0.56 3.74
C LYS A 19 -16.24 0.68 2.49
N HIS A 20 -16.78 1.26 1.40
CA HIS A 20 -16.00 1.54 0.20
C HIS A 20 -14.77 2.40 0.54
N ASP A 21 -14.97 3.50 1.26
CA ASP A 21 -13.91 4.47 1.56
C ASP A 21 -12.80 3.86 2.43
N ARG A 22 -13.18 3.07 3.45
CA ARG A 22 -12.19 2.31 4.25
C ARG A 22 -11.42 1.29 3.41
N CYS A 23 -12.09 0.52 2.56
CA CYS A 23 -11.44 -0.45 1.69
C CYS A 23 -10.51 0.22 0.69
N ALA A 24 -10.99 1.27 0.00
CA ALA A 24 -10.20 2.04 -0.96
C ALA A 24 -8.95 2.65 -0.30
N SER A 25 -9.10 3.15 0.94
CA SER A 25 -7.96 3.64 1.70
C SER A 25 -6.87 2.59 1.85
N VAL A 26 -7.21 1.37 2.29
CA VAL A 26 -6.21 0.31 2.53
C VAL A 26 -5.56 -0.20 1.24
N ILE A 27 -6.36 -0.46 0.19
CA ILE A 27 -5.85 -1.16 -1.00
C ILE A 27 -5.34 -0.23 -2.10
N SER A 28 -5.65 1.07 -2.02
CA SER A 28 -5.28 2.06 -3.04
C SER A 28 -4.57 3.27 -2.45
N HIS A 29 -5.19 3.98 -1.50
CA HIS A 29 -4.68 5.28 -1.07
C HIS A 29 -3.39 5.15 -0.24
N ILE A 30 -3.36 4.26 0.74
CA ILE A 30 -2.17 4.01 1.56
C ILE A 30 -0.98 3.49 0.73
N PRO A 31 -1.13 2.56 -0.21
CA PRO A 31 -0.04 2.21 -1.14
C PRO A 31 0.57 3.41 -1.85
N HIS A 32 -0.21 4.36 -2.33
CA HIS A 32 0.30 5.56 -3.00
C HIS A 32 1.01 6.51 -2.02
N VAL A 33 0.41 6.73 -0.84
CA VAL A 33 1.05 7.54 0.22
C VAL A 33 2.38 6.91 0.64
N ALA A 34 2.43 5.59 0.82
CA ALA A 34 3.66 4.88 1.18
C ALA A 34 4.72 4.97 0.07
N ALA A 35 4.33 4.81 -1.19
CA ALA A 35 5.24 4.97 -2.33
C ALA A 35 5.85 6.38 -2.39
N ALA A 36 5.02 7.42 -2.21
CA ALA A 36 5.48 8.80 -2.15
C ALA A 36 6.39 9.06 -0.93
N ALA A 37 6.07 8.44 0.22
CA ALA A 37 6.90 8.54 1.42
C ALA A 37 8.29 7.91 1.23
N LEU A 38 8.40 6.77 0.53
CA LEU A 38 9.68 6.12 0.20
C LEU A 38 10.55 7.01 -0.70
N VAL A 39 9.96 7.66 -1.70
CA VAL A 39 10.68 8.64 -2.54
C VAL A 39 11.12 9.83 -1.70
N THR A 40 10.26 10.33 -0.83
CA THR A 40 10.59 11.44 0.08
C THR A 40 11.70 11.06 1.06
N LEU A 41 11.70 9.81 1.56
CA LEU A 41 12.76 9.29 2.42
C LEU A 41 14.13 9.33 1.71
N LEU A 42 14.17 8.87 0.46
CA LEU A 42 15.41 8.96 -0.36
C LEU A 42 15.90 10.40 -0.47
N ASN A 43 14.99 11.35 -0.73
CA ASN A 43 15.34 12.77 -0.84
C ASN A 43 15.84 13.40 0.48
N ARG A 44 15.42 12.85 1.63
CA ARG A 44 15.84 13.27 2.97
C ARG A 44 17.09 12.55 3.49
N SER A 45 17.60 11.56 2.77
CA SER A 45 18.85 10.85 3.10
C SER A 45 20.03 11.73 2.77
N HIS A 46 20.43 12.57 3.74
CA HIS A 46 21.48 13.56 3.57
C HIS A 46 22.82 12.94 3.14
N GLY A 47 23.33 13.39 1.99
CA GLY A 47 24.68 13.06 1.49
C GLY A 47 24.79 11.78 0.66
N ASP A 48 23.82 10.86 0.72
CA ASP A 48 23.93 9.52 0.12
C ASP A 48 23.04 9.31 -1.12
N GLN A 49 22.36 10.34 -1.61
CA GLN A 49 21.39 10.19 -2.70
C GLN A 49 21.99 9.55 -3.96
N GLU A 50 23.18 10.01 -4.39
CA GLU A 50 23.81 9.47 -5.60
C GLU A 50 24.17 7.99 -5.43
N ALA A 51 24.67 7.60 -4.26
CA ALA A 51 24.97 6.23 -3.94
C ALA A 51 23.70 5.38 -3.90
N CYS A 52 22.63 5.86 -3.26
CA CYS A 52 21.34 5.19 -3.23
C CYS A 52 20.76 4.99 -4.63
N LEU A 53 20.86 5.98 -5.51
CA LEU A 53 20.37 5.86 -6.89
C LEU A 53 21.14 4.81 -7.70
N LYS A 54 22.47 4.70 -7.49
CA LYS A 54 23.30 3.66 -8.11
C LYS A 54 22.94 2.26 -7.65
N LEU A 55 22.43 2.11 -6.41
CA LEU A 55 22.02 0.84 -5.81
C LEU A 55 20.54 0.52 -6.02
N ALA A 56 19.77 1.47 -6.55
CA ALA A 56 18.31 1.31 -6.73
C ALA A 56 17.98 0.20 -7.73
N GLY A 57 17.62 -0.97 -7.21
CA GLY A 57 17.19 -2.15 -7.98
C GLY A 57 15.69 -2.16 -8.27
N GLY A 58 15.22 -3.30 -8.80
CA GLY A 58 13.80 -3.53 -9.16
C GLY A 58 12.83 -3.30 -8.00
N GLY A 59 13.16 -3.77 -6.80
CA GLY A 59 12.28 -3.61 -5.63
C GLY A 59 11.92 -2.16 -5.33
N PHE A 60 12.91 -1.23 -5.35
CA PHE A 60 12.64 0.18 -5.17
C PHE A 60 11.79 0.75 -6.31
N LYS A 61 12.17 0.46 -7.57
CA LYS A 61 11.47 0.97 -8.75
C LYS A 61 10.03 0.50 -8.81
N ASP A 62 9.77 -0.77 -8.55
CA ASP A 62 8.43 -1.36 -8.60
C ASP A 62 7.54 -0.80 -7.48
N THR A 63 8.07 -0.73 -6.25
CA THR A 63 7.32 -0.22 -5.09
C THR A 63 7.00 1.26 -5.21
N THR A 64 7.91 2.07 -5.80
CA THR A 64 7.72 3.52 -5.93
C THR A 64 7.08 3.95 -7.25
N ARG A 65 6.82 3.04 -8.19
CA ARG A 65 6.29 3.34 -9.52
C ARG A 65 5.03 4.23 -9.48
N ILE A 66 4.14 3.96 -8.56
CA ILE A 66 2.87 4.68 -8.42
C ILE A 66 3.04 6.09 -7.82
N ALA A 67 4.19 6.43 -7.25
CA ALA A 67 4.47 7.78 -6.77
C ALA A 67 4.55 8.83 -7.90
N SER A 68 4.64 8.41 -9.17
CA SER A 68 4.63 9.30 -10.34
C SER A 68 3.21 9.67 -10.81
N SER A 69 2.21 9.47 -9.99
CA SER A 69 0.81 9.83 -10.30
C SER A 69 0.57 11.35 -10.22
N ASN A 70 -0.53 11.81 -10.83
CA ASN A 70 -0.89 13.23 -10.86
C ASN A 70 -1.13 13.79 -9.45
N ALA A 71 -0.45 14.89 -9.10
CA ALA A 71 -0.47 15.45 -7.75
C ALA A 71 -1.81 16.08 -7.37
N ASP A 72 -2.48 16.77 -8.31
CA ASP A 72 -3.79 17.40 -8.03
C ASP A 72 -4.84 16.34 -7.76
N MET A 73 -4.89 15.29 -8.59
CA MET A 73 -5.79 14.15 -8.37
C MET A 73 -5.57 13.50 -7.00
N TRP A 74 -4.32 13.32 -6.57
CA TRP A 74 -4.02 12.70 -5.27
C TRP A 74 -4.31 13.63 -4.09
N ALA A 75 -4.15 14.95 -4.27
CA ALA A 75 -4.60 15.91 -3.27
C ALA A 75 -6.12 15.82 -3.07
N ASP A 76 -6.91 15.77 -4.14
CA ASP A 76 -8.37 15.64 -4.08
C ASP A 76 -8.79 14.32 -3.43
N ILE A 77 -8.17 13.20 -3.78
CA ILE A 77 -8.43 11.89 -3.17
C ILE A 77 -8.16 11.94 -1.66
N CYS A 78 -7.02 12.51 -1.26
CA CYS A 78 -6.66 12.61 0.16
C CYS A 78 -7.62 13.50 0.95
N MET A 79 -8.09 14.59 0.35
CA MET A 79 -9.07 15.48 1.01
C MET A 79 -10.45 14.85 1.08
N THR A 80 -10.87 14.12 0.06
CA THR A 80 -12.22 13.53 -0.03
C THR A 80 -12.38 12.33 0.92
N ASN A 81 -11.31 11.51 1.11
CA ASN A 81 -11.31 10.35 2.01
C ASN A 81 -10.35 10.54 3.20
N SER A 82 -10.27 11.75 3.73
CA SER A 82 -9.25 12.16 4.71
C SER A 82 -9.28 11.34 6.00
N GLU A 83 -10.47 11.10 6.58
CA GLU A 83 -10.61 10.37 7.84
C GLU A 83 -10.06 8.95 7.75
N ALA A 84 -10.46 8.18 6.75
CA ALA A 84 -9.98 6.81 6.58
C ALA A 84 -8.47 6.76 6.26
N ILE A 85 -7.97 7.70 5.47
CA ILE A 85 -6.55 7.77 5.13
C ILE A 85 -5.70 8.11 6.36
N ILE A 86 -6.10 9.10 7.16
CA ILE A 86 -5.38 9.48 8.38
C ILE A 86 -5.33 8.31 9.36
N ASN A 87 -6.47 7.64 9.59
CA ASN A 87 -6.53 6.48 10.48
C ASN A 87 -5.59 5.36 10.03
N HIS A 88 -5.55 5.07 8.73
CA HIS A 88 -4.66 4.02 8.20
C HIS A 88 -3.19 4.44 8.14
N ILE A 89 -2.87 5.74 8.01
CA ILE A 89 -1.50 6.24 8.19
C ILE A 89 -1.03 5.98 9.61
N HIS A 90 -1.84 6.31 10.63
CA HIS A 90 -1.49 6.06 12.03
C HIS A 90 -1.31 4.57 12.31
N LEU A 91 -2.17 3.72 11.75
CA LEU A 91 -2.02 2.27 11.86
C LEU A 91 -0.70 1.79 11.21
N LEU A 92 -0.37 2.26 10.02
CA LEU A 92 0.90 1.94 9.35
C LEU A 92 2.11 2.42 10.14
N GLN A 93 2.04 3.62 10.73
CA GLN A 93 3.09 4.13 11.62
C GLN A 93 3.30 3.22 12.83
N GLY A 94 2.21 2.72 13.44
CA GLY A 94 2.28 1.75 14.54
C GLY A 94 2.99 0.46 14.13
N ILE A 95 2.59 -0.12 12.99
CA ILE A 95 3.21 -1.34 12.44
C ILE A 95 4.72 -1.14 12.19
N LEU A 96 5.10 -0.01 11.59
CA LEU A 96 6.51 0.31 11.35
C LEU A 96 7.27 0.54 12.67
N GLY A 97 6.61 1.11 13.69
CA GLY A 97 7.16 1.29 15.02
C GLY A 97 7.47 -0.06 15.72
N GLU A 98 6.58 -1.03 15.60
CA GLU A 98 6.79 -2.39 16.15
C GLU A 98 8.02 -3.06 15.50
N VAL A 99 8.15 -2.96 14.17
CA VAL A 99 9.32 -3.49 13.46
C VAL A 99 10.61 -2.77 13.88
N ALA A 100 10.56 -1.45 14.01
CA ALA A 100 11.70 -0.66 14.45
C ALA A 100 12.14 -1.06 15.87
N GLN A 101 11.20 -1.29 16.79
CA GLN A 101 11.46 -1.75 18.14
C GLN A 101 12.09 -3.15 18.17
N ALA A 102 11.57 -4.10 17.38
CA ALA A 102 12.13 -5.44 17.27
C ALA A 102 13.59 -5.42 16.77
N ILE A 103 13.86 -4.57 15.77
CA ILE A 103 15.23 -4.37 15.25
C ILE A 103 16.13 -3.75 16.34
N ALA A 104 15.66 -2.73 17.03
CA ALA A 104 16.44 -2.03 18.06
C ALA A 104 16.78 -2.92 19.26
N SER A 105 15.88 -3.85 19.62
CA SER A 105 16.12 -4.83 20.69
C SER A 105 16.95 -6.05 20.26
N GLY A 106 17.27 -6.17 18.95
CA GLY A 106 17.95 -7.35 18.40
C GLY A 106 17.08 -8.61 18.38
N ASP A 107 15.75 -8.46 18.50
CA ASP A 107 14.82 -9.60 18.46
C ASP A 107 14.66 -10.12 17.02
N ARG A 108 15.63 -10.96 16.62
CA ARG A 108 15.64 -11.58 15.29
C ARG A 108 14.37 -12.41 15.04
N GLN A 109 13.81 -13.03 16.07
CA GLN A 109 12.64 -13.89 15.90
C GLN A 109 11.40 -13.04 15.57
N ALA A 110 11.18 -11.94 16.31
CA ALA A 110 10.07 -11.03 16.01
C ALA A 110 10.18 -10.43 14.60
N VAL A 111 11.38 -10.05 14.16
CA VAL A 111 11.60 -9.55 12.78
C VAL A 111 11.31 -10.65 11.75
N HIS A 112 11.77 -11.89 11.98
CA HIS A 112 11.47 -13.02 11.10
C HIS A 112 9.97 -13.25 10.98
N ASP A 113 9.27 -13.29 12.11
CA ASP A 113 7.84 -13.59 12.15
C ASP A 113 7.00 -12.50 11.47
N TYR A 114 7.38 -11.25 11.58
CA TYR A 114 6.76 -10.15 10.83
C TYR A 114 6.77 -10.41 9.32
N PHE A 115 7.93 -10.76 8.75
CA PHE A 115 8.04 -11.05 7.33
C PHE A 115 7.39 -12.38 6.93
N ALA A 116 7.47 -13.40 7.77
CA ALA A 116 6.83 -14.70 7.52
C ALA A 116 5.30 -14.57 7.43
N HIS A 117 4.67 -13.93 8.41
CA HIS A 117 3.24 -13.68 8.41
C HIS A 117 2.80 -12.82 7.21
N SER A 118 3.59 -11.79 6.87
CA SER A 118 3.30 -10.93 5.71
C SER A 118 3.33 -11.72 4.41
N LYS A 119 4.33 -12.62 4.26
CA LYS A 119 4.45 -13.50 3.10
C LYS A 119 3.25 -14.45 3.00
N GLU A 120 2.94 -15.19 4.06
CA GLU A 120 1.81 -16.12 4.10
C GLU A 120 0.49 -15.41 3.73
N ARG A 121 0.26 -14.23 4.30
CA ARG A 121 -0.94 -13.46 4.01
C ARG A 121 -0.98 -12.98 2.57
N ARG A 122 0.15 -12.53 2.02
CA ARG A 122 0.26 -12.12 0.62
C ARG A 122 -0.05 -13.27 -0.34
N ASP A 123 0.52 -14.45 -0.07
CA ASP A 123 0.29 -15.64 -0.88
C ASP A 123 -1.19 -16.05 -0.85
N SER A 124 -1.82 -16.06 0.33
CA SER A 124 -3.27 -16.31 0.50
C SER A 124 -4.15 -15.30 -0.24
N ILE A 125 -3.81 -14.01 -0.23
CA ILE A 125 -4.56 -12.97 -0.96
C ILE A 125 -4.49 -13.22 -2.47
N LEU A 126 -3.32 -13.59 -2.99
CA LEU A 126 -3.17 -13.90 -4.42
C LEU A 126 -4.01 -15.10 -4.85
N GLU A 127 -4.03 -16.14 -4.03
CA GLU A 127 -4.84 -17.33 -4.31
C GLU A 127 -6.34 -17.01 -4.27
N GLN A 128 -6.79 -16.27 -3.26
CA GLN A 128 -8.18 -15.83 -3.16
C GLN A 128 -8.62 -14.96 -4.33
N THR A 129 -7.79 -14.01 -4.75
CA THR A 129 -8.11 -13.14 -5.89
C THR A 129 -8.11 -13.89 -7.20
N LYS A 130 -7.19 -14.83 -7.41
CA LYS A 130 -7.19 -15.70 -8.59
C LYS A 130 -8.50 -16.48 -8.71
N ASN A 131 -8.91 -17.14 -7.63
CA ASN A 131 -10.16 -17.91 -7.60
C ASN A 131 -11.41 -17.05 -7.81
N MET A 132 -11.40 -15.79 -7.36
CA MET A 132 -12.51 -14.84 -7.62
C MET A 132 -12.65 -14.48 -9.10
N TYR A 133 -11.58 -14.51 -9.88
CA TYR A 133 -11.59 -14.19 -11.32
C TYR A 133 -11.73 -15.42 -12.22
N GLU A 134 -11.42 -16.63 -11.73
CA GLU A 134 -11.59 -17.88 -12.47
C GLU A 134 -13.01 -18.45 -12.40
N LEU A 135 -13.88 -17.94 -11.51
CA LEU A 135 -15.28 -18.37 -11.35
C LEU A 135 -16.27 -17.64 -12.28
N ILE A 136 -15.77 -16.89 -13.27
CA ILE A 136 -16.54 -16.13 -14.23
C ILE A 136 -16.20 -16.55 -15.63
#